data_a435af993df7b031d10b51e39204eb7a
#
_entry.id   a435af993df7b031d10b51e39204eb7a
#
_cell.length_a   1.000
_cell.length_b   1.000
_cell.length_c   1.000
_cell.angle_alpha   90.00
_cell.angle_beta   90.00
_cell.angle_gamma   90.00
#
_symmetry.space_group_name_H-M   'P 1'
#
loop_
_entity.id
_entity.type
_entity.pdbx_description
1 polymer ?
#
loop_
_entity_poly.entity_id
_entity_poly.type
_entity_poly.pdbx_seq_one_letter_code
_entity_poly.pdbx_strand_id
1 'polypeptide(L)'
;MIRSMTGYSRAESVVDGINVLVELKTVNSKYLNLDVNSGETFAELELDVSRYIKERIKRGTVKARVEISLIEDSGLLKPDFGTAISIYTSLKAIAERLGLDGEVSIDSMTRFKEILRSRPSEELARRVWNAVVPVLEKALESLNRDREREGLNLLKALEDYLDKLQQIPSQLKEMSDGMVGYYR
;
A
#
# COMPACT_ATOMS: atom_id res chain seq x y z
N MET A 1 -8.12 18.64 -17.15
CA MET A 1 -7.07 18.89 -16.17
C MET A 1 -5.97 17.86 -16.40
N ILE A 2 -4.72 18.27 -16.57
CA ILE A 2 -3.59 17.36 -16.77
C ILE A 2 -3.18 16.81 -15.41
N ARG A 3 -3.00 15.49 -15.31
CA ARG A 3 -2.56 14.80 -14.10
C ARG A 3 -1.39 13.89 -14.42
N SER A 4 -0.36 13.89 -13.59
CA SER A 4 0.68 12.88 -13.65
C SER A 4 0.12 11.51 -13.29
N MET A 5 0.78 10.45 -13.76
CA MET A 5 0.49 9.08 -13.35
C MET A 5 1.31 8.63 -12.15
N THR A 6 2.36 9.37 -11.80
CA THR A 6 3.16 9.17 -10.60
C THR A 6 2.60 10.02 -9.47
N GLY A 7 2.76 9.56 -8.26
CA GLY A 7 2.37 10.27 -7.06
C GLY A 7 2.51 9.41 -5.83
N TYR A 8 2.60 10.08 -4.68
CA TYR A 8 2.65 9.44 -3.37
C TYR A 8 1.75 10.19 -2.40
N SER A 9 1.10 9.43 -1.54
CA SER A 9 0.34 10.00 -0.43
C SER A 9 0.42 9.12 0.80
N ARG A 10 0.29 9.76 1.96
CA ARG A 10 0.16 9.11 3.25
C ARG A 10 -0.93 9.80 4.04
N ALA A 11 -1.80 9.02 4.65
CA ALA A 11 -2.80 9.49 5.60
C ALA A 11 -2.81 8.58 6.81
N GLU A 12 -3.00 9.19 7.98
CA GLU A 12 -3.08 8.48 9.25
C GLU A 12 -4.20 9.08 10.10
N SER A 13 -4.93 8.25 10.79
CA SER A 13 -5.98 8.69 11.73
C SER A 13 -6.30 7.60 12.73
N VAL A 14 -6.71 8.02 13.90
CA VAL A 14 -7.30 7.13 14.92
C VAL A 14 -8.82 7.27 14.85
N VAL A 15 -9.49 6.14 14.66
CA VAL A 15 -10.96 6.04 14.60
C VAL A 15 -11.39 4.90 15.51
N ASP A 16 -12.25 5.17 16.48
CA ASP A 16 -12.81 4.18 17.42
C ASP A 16 -11.76 3.26 18.10
N GLY A 17 -10.62 3.86 18.54
CA GLY A 17 -9.52 3.11 19.16
C GLY A 17 -8.69 2.29 18.17
N ILE A 18 -8.86 2.48 16.87
CA ILE A 18 -8.11 1.84 15.81
C ILE A 18 -7.23 2.89 15.13
N ASN A 19 -5.92 2.74 15.22
CA ASN A 19 -4.99 3.56 14.43
C ASN A 19 -4.83 2.94 13.05
N VAL A 20 -5.11 3.73 12.03
CA VAL A 20 -5.01 3.33 10.62
C VAL A 20 -4.05 4.27 9.91
N LEU A 21 -3.06 3.69 9.24
CA LEU A 21 -2.16 4.38 8.34
C LEU A 21 -2.33 3.80 6.93
N VAL A 22 -2.53 4.67 5.97
CA VAL A 22 -2.63 4.32 4.54
C VAL A 22 -1.56 5.05 3.76
N GLU A 23 -0.75 4.30 3.03
CA GLU A 23 0.21 4.81 2.06
C GLU A 23 -0.18 4.35 0.66
N LEU A 24 -0.22 5.30 -0.28
CA LEU A 24 -0.50 5.03 -1.68
C LEU A 24 0.67 5.54 -2.53
N LYS A 25 1.16 4.69 -3.41
CA LYS A 25 2.16 5.04 -4.42
C LYS A 25 1.66 4.63 -5.79
N THR A 26 1.69 5.57 -6.73
CA THR A 26 1.32 5.29 -8.12
C THR A 26 2.51 5.48 -9.05
N VAL A 27 2.60 4.59 -10.06
CA VAL A 27 3.57 4.71 -11.14
C VAL A 27 2.89 4.51 -12.48
N ASN A 28 3.51 5.03 -13.53
CA ASN A 28 2.96 4.96 -14.87
C ASN A 28 2.83 3.51 -15.33
N SER A 29 1.63 3.13 -15.79
CA SER A 29 1.37 1.85 -16.45
C SER A 29 0.19 1.98 -17.40
N LYS A 30 0.21 1.19 -18.47
CA LYS A 30 -0.88 1.15 -19.46
C LYS A 30 -2.17 0.59 -18.85
N TYR A 31 -2.05 -0.41 -17.99
CA TYR A 31 -3.16 -1.09 -17.33
C TYR A 31 -3.18 -0.75 -15.84
N LEU A 32 -4.34 -0.92 -15.23
CA LEU A 32 -4.47 -0.82 -13.79
C LEU A 32 -3.94 -2.12 -13.16
N ASN A 33 -2.85 -2.00 -12.40
CA ASN A 33 -2.33 -3.05 -11.54
C ASN A 33 -2.44 -2.57 -10.10
N LEU A 34 -2.97 -3.41 -9.23
CA LEU A 34 -3.10 -3.12 -7.81
C LEU A 34 -2.29 -4.13 -7.01
N ASP A 35 -1.48 -3.61 -6.11
CA ASP A 35 -0.72 -4.36 -5.12
C ASP A 35 -1.11 -3.77 -3.76
N VAL A 36 -1.93 -4.50 -3.01
CA VAL A 36 -2.46 -4.06 -1.71
C VAL A 36 -1.90 -4.96 -0.64
N ASN A 37 -1.39 -4.39 0.43
CA ASN A 37 -0.88 -5.11 1.59
C ASN A 37 -1.49 -4.51 2.87
N SER A 38 -2.21 -5.32 3.63
CA SER A 38 -2.82 -4.96 4.92
C SER A 38 -2.26 -5.78 6.10
N GLY A 39 -1.20 -6.55 5.84
CA GLY A 39 -0.63 -7.49 6.80
C GLY A 39 -1.42 -8.78 6.94
N GLU A 40 -0.79 -9.81 7.51
CA GLU A 40 -1.37 -11.17 7.60
C GLU A 40 -2.68 -11.21 8.38
N THR A 41 -2.78 -10.41 9.45
CA THR A 41 -3.94 -10.39 10.33
C THR A 41 -5.22 -9.91 9.64
N PHE A 42 -5.10 -8.98 8.71
CA PHE A 42 -6.21 -8.33 8.02
C PHE A 42 -6.18 -8.55 6.50
N ALA A 43 -5.59 -9.66 6.04
CA ALA A 43 -5.45 -9.96 4.61
C ALA A 43 -6.78 -9.94 3.83
N GLU A 44 -7.90 -10.26 4.49
CA GLU A 44 -9.23 -10.20 3.87
C GLU A 44 -9.63 -8.78 3.43
N LEU A 45 -9.11 -7.73 4.10
CA LEU A 45 -9.36 -6.34 3.73
C LEU A 45 -8.72 -5.94 2.39
N GLU A 46 -7.71 -6.67 1.92
CA GLU A 46 -7.03 -6.36 0.67
C GLU A 46 -7.98 -6.35 -0.53
N LEU A 47 -8.97 -7.24 -0.52
CA LEU A 47 -10.00 -7.30 -1.56
C LEU A 47 -10.91 -6.06 -1.54
N ASP A 48 -11.34 -5.64 -0.36
CA ASP A 48 -12.23 -4.49 -0.21
C ASP A 48 -11.49 -3.18 -0.52
N VAL A 49 -10.26 -3.02 -0.04
CA VAL A 49 -9.38 -1.89 -0.37
C VAL A 49 -9.11 -1.86 -1.89
N SER A 50 -8.83 -3.02 -2.50
CA SER A 50 -8.62 -3.13 -3.96
C SER A 50 -9.87 -2.69 -4.73
N ARG A 51 -11.04 -3.12 -4.31
CA ARG A 51 -12.32 -2.73 -4.92
C ARG A 51 -12.54 -1.23 -4.81
N TYR A 52 -12.33 -0.67 -3.63
CA TYR A 52 -12.48 0.75 -3.36
C TYR A 52 -11.55 1.62 -4.20
N ILE A 53 -10.29 1.20 -4.40
CA ILE A 53 -9.31 1.90 -5.24
C ILE A 53 -9.69 1.79 -6.74
N LYS A 54 -10.13 0.62 -7.22
CA LYS A 54 -10.51 0.39 -8.63
C LYS A 54 -11.64 1.31 -9.11
N GLU A 55 -12.54 1.67 -8.23
CA GLU A 55 -13.63 2.61 -8.57
C GLU A 55 -13.10 4.01 -8.86
N ARG A 56 -11.98 4.42 -8.23
CA ARG A 56 -11.43 5.78 -8.25
C ARG A 56 -10.21 5.97 -9.14
N ILE A 57 -9.42 4.92 -9.35
CA ILE A 57 -8.24 4.95 -10.22
C ILE A 57 -8.45 3.98 -11.38
N LYS A 58 -8.34 4.48 -12.62
CA LYS A 58 -8.66 3.70 -13.82
C LYS A 58 -7.44 3.10 -14.50
N ARG A 59 -6.24 3.63 -14.28
CA ARG A 59 -4.99 3.14 -14.90
C ARG A 59 -3.76 3.48 -14.06
N GLY A 60 -2.67 2.77 -14.27
CA GLY A 60 -1.42 2.90 -13.52
C GLY A 60 -1.20 1.72 -12.58
N THR A 61 0.01 1.54 -12.11
CA THR A 61 0.30 0.60 -11.03
C THR A 61 0.17 1.32 -9.69
N VAL A 62 -0.71 0.83 -8.83
CA VAL A 62 -0.95 1.39 -7.48
C VAL A 62 -0.46 0.37 -6.46
N LYS A 63 0.45 0.82 -5.60
CA LYS A 63 0.83 0.09 -4.39
C LYS A 63 0.16 0.76 -3.21
N ALA A 64 -0.64 0.00 -2.47
CA ALA A 64 -1.33 0.44 -1.28
C ALA A 64 -0.85 -0.37 -0.08
N ARG A 65 -0.38 0.31 0.96
CA ARG A 65 -0.04 -0.28 2.25
C ARG A 65 -1.00 0.24 3.29
N VAL A 66 -1.65 -0.65 3.99
CA VAL A 66 -2.59 -0.32 5.07
C VAL A 66 -2.06 -0.94 6.35
N GLU A 67 -1.64 -0.11 7.29
CA GLU A 67 -1.22 -0.55 8.62
C GLU A 67 -2.34 -0.28 9.62
N ILE A 68 -2.65 -1.29 10.41
CA ILE A 68 -3.73 -1.25 11.39
C ILE A 68 -3.15 -1.63 12.74
N SER A 69 -3.31 -0.74 13.71
CA SER A 69 -2.91 -0.97 15.10
C SER A 69 -4.10 -0.73 16.02
N LEU A 70 -4.41 -1.71 16.84
CA LEU A 70 -5.49 -1.64 17.81
C LEU A 70 -4.93 -1.07 19.12
N ILE A 71 -5.51 0.00 19.63
CA ILE A 71 -5.04 0.71 20.83
C ILE A 71 -5.50 -0.02 22.10
N GLU A 72 -6.62 -0.72 22.02
CA GLU A 72 -7.19 -1.47 23.15
C GLU A 72 -7.14 -2.98 22.89
N ASP A 73 -7.25 -3.78 23.95
CA ASP A 73 -7.37 -5.23 23.84
C ASP A 73 -8.63 -5.60 23.06
N SER A 74 -8.43 -5.97 21.82
CA SER A 74 -9.50 -6.25 20.87
C SER A 74 -9.93 -7.71 20.83
N GLY A 75 -9.38 -8.55 21.72
CA GLY A 75 -9.58 -10.00 21.68
C GLY A 75 -9.08 -10.64 20.38
N LEU A 76 -8.08 -10.01 19.75
CA LEU A 76 -7.49 -10.44 18.48
C LEU A 76 -6.77 -11.78 18.62
N LEU A 77 -6.10 -11.99 19.77
CA LEU A 77 -5.40 -13.23 20.07
C LEU A 77 -6.36 -14.19 20.78
N LYS A 78 -6.84 -15.19 20.04
CA LYS A 78 -7.62 -16.27 20.62
C LYS A 78 -6.79 -17.56 20.62
N PRO A 79 -6.68 -18.26 21.78
CA PRO A 79 -6.02 -19.55 21.80
C PRO A 79 -6.84 -20.56 21.00
N ASP A 80 -6.18 -21.28 20.09
CA ASP A 80 -6.74 -22.46 19.44
C ASP A 80 -6.45 -23.68 20.30
N PHE A 81 -7.38 -23.98 21.20
CA PHE A 81 -7.23 -25.14 22.13
C PHE A 81 -7.11 -26.47 21.38
N GLY A 82 -7.78 -26.67 20.24
CA GLY A 82 -7.65 -27.88 19.45
C GLY A 82 -6.23 -28.10 18.93
N THR A 83 -5.65 -27.07 18.35
CA THR A 83 -4.26 -27.06 17.90
C THR A 83 -3.30 -27.21 19.07
N ALA A 84 -3.55 -26.52 20.21
CA ALA A 84 -2.71 -26.62 21.39
C ALA A 84 -2.67 -28.05 21.96
N ILE A 85 -3.82 -28.72 22.08
CA ILE A 85 -3.90 -30.11 22.53
C ILE A 85 -3.19 -31.05 21.56
N SER A 86 -3.35 -30.86 20.25
CA SER A 86 -2.69 -31.68 19.24
C SER A 86 -1.16 -31.56 19.31
N ILE A 87 -0.65 -30.35 19.48
CA ILE A 87 0.80 -30.09 19.62
C ILE A 87 1.31 -30.69 20.94
N TYR A 88 0.60 -30.50 22.05
CA TYR A 88 0.97 -31.05 23.35
C TYR A 88 1.09 -32.59 23.29
N THR A 89 0.07 -33.26 22.76
CA THR A 89 0.06 -34.73 22.65
C THR A 89 1.16 -35.25 21.72
N SER A 90 1.44 -34.54 20.64
CA SER A 90 2.53 -34.90 19.71
C SER A 90 3.91 -34.75 20.35
N LEU A 91 4.15 -33.63 21.05
CA LEU A 91 5.40 -33.43 21.76
C LEU A 91 5.63 -34.50 22.86
N LYS A 92 4.57 -34.84 23.59
CA LYS A 92 4.61 -35.88 24.60
C LYS A 92 4.94 -37.25 24.01
N ALA A 93 4.28 -37.64 22.93
CA ALA A 93 4.54 -38.89 22.24
C ALA A 93 5.98 -38.99 21.68
N ILE A 94 6.54 -37.84 21.19
CA ILE A 94 7.93 -37.77 20.74
C ILE A 94 8.91 -37.99 21.93
N ALA A 95 8.67 -37.32 23.05
CA ALA A 95 9.50 -37.46 24.23
C ALA A 95 9.52 -38.92 24.74
N GLU A 96 8.33 -39.55 24.87
CA GLU A 96 8.20 -40.94 25.28
C GLU A 96 8.93 -41.91 24.30
N ARG A 97 8.79 -41.71 23.01
CA ARG A 97 9.40 -42.59 22.00
C ARG A 97 10.91 -42.48 21.93
N LEU A 98 11.45 -41.29 22.22
CA LEU A 98 12.88 -41.01 22.18
C LEU A 98 13.55 -41.20 23.55
N GLY A 99 12.79 -41.52 24.60
CA GLY A 99 13.32 -41.64 25.95
C GLY A 99 13.85 -40.33 26.51
N LEU A 100 13.24 -39.19 26.13
CA LEU A 100 13.63 -37.87 26.60
C LEU A 100 12.90 -37.55 27.91
N ASP A 101 13.65 -37.24 28.95
CA ASP A 101 13.09 -36.74 30.20
C ASP A 101 12.79 -35.26 30.08
N GLY A 102 11.53 -34.88 30.30
CA GLY A 102 11.12 -33.49 30.32
C GLY A 102 9.58 -33.35 30.23
N GLU A 103 9.08 -32.32 30.89
CA GLU A 103 7.69 -31.93 30.77
C GLU A 103 7.52 -30.95 29.61
N VAL A 104 6.41 -31.08 28.87
CA VAL A 104 6.02 -30.12 27.82
C VAL A 104 5.58 -28.85 28.56
N SER A 105 6.42 -27.84 28.55
CA SER A 105 6.16 -26.54 29.18
C SER A 105 5.39 -25.60 28.24
N ILE A 106 4.77 -24.58 28.82
CA ILE A 106 4.13 -23.53 28.08
C ILE A 106 5.08 -22.81 27.13
N ASP A 107 6.33 -22.63 27.54
CA ASP A 107 7.39 -22.04 26.71
C ASP A 107 7.71 -22.86 25.47
N SER A 108 7.67 -24.18 25.55
CA SER A 108 7.87 -25.05 24.39
C SER A 108 6.67 -24.94 23.41
N MET A 109 5.48 -24.77 23.95
CA MET A 109 4.25 -24.63 23.17
C MET A 109 4.12 -23.26 22.47
N THR A 110 4.52 -22.16 23.12
CA THR A 110 4.44 -20.80 22.55
C THR A 110 5.35 -20.60 21.33
N ARG A 111 6.28 -21.51 21.07
CA ARG A 111 7.08 -21.51 19.84
C ARG A 111 6.27 -21.86 18.59
N PHE A 112 5.10 -22.46 18.77
CA PHE A 112 4.18 -22.80 17.68
C PHE A 112 3.14 -21.67 17.54
N LYS A 113 3.37 -20.82 16.55
CA LYS A 113 2.50 -19.64 16.27
C LYS A 113 1.03 -20.04 16.03
N GLU A 114 0.78 -21.25 15.59
CA GLU A 114 -0.53 -21.80 15.31
C GLU A 114 -1.44 -21.89 16.53
N ILE A 115 -0.88 -21.91 17.74
CA ILE A 115 -1.65 -21.94 19.00
C ILE A 115 -2.35 -20.61 19.27
N LEU A 116 -1.72 -19.52 18.87
CA LEU A 116 -2.25 -18.17 19.03
C LEU A 116 -2.65 -17.62 17.66
N ARG A 117 -3.80 -18.01 17.19
CA ARG A 117 -4.32 -17.48 15.91
C ARG A 117 -4.86 -16.09 16.10
N SER A 118 -4.27 -15.16 15.38
CA SER A 118 -4.82 -13.83 15.22
C SER A 118 -5.80 -13.84 14.06
N ARG A 119 -7.09 -14.13 14.35
CA ARG A 119 -8.17 -13.94 13.38
C ARG A 119 -9.14 -12.91 13.94
N PRO A 120 -9.32 -11.79 13.26
CA PRO A 120 -10.32 -10.81 13.64
C PRO A 120 -11.71 -11.46 13.59
N SER A 121 -12.56 -11.13 14.57
CA SER A 121 -13.98 -11.47 14.48
C SER A 121 -14.62 -10.67 13.34
N GLU A 122 -15.76 -11.14 12.81
CA GLU A 122 -16.50 -10.39 11.78
C GLU A 122 -16.87 -8.98 12.25
N GLU A 123 -17.15 -8.82 13.53
CA GLU A 123 -17.44 -7.52 14.13
C GLU A 123 -16.22 -6.62 14.14
N LEU A 124 -15.05 -7.15 14.54
CA LEU A 124 -13.79 -6.41 14.49
C LEU A 124 -13.41 -6.06 13.04
N ALA A 125 -13.55 -6.99 12.10
CA ALA A 125 -13.28 -6.74 10.69
C ALA A 125 -14.16 -5.59 10.13
N ARG A 126 -15.44 -5.56 10.51
CA ARG A 126 -16.35 -4.44 10.15
C ARG A 126 -15.91 -3.11 10.77
N ARG A 127 -15.57 -3.10 12.06
CA ARG A 127 -15.07 -1.90 12.75
C ARG A 127 -13.78 -1.39 12.08
N VAL A 128 -12.85 -2.28 11.78
CA VAL A 128 -11.60 -1.96 11.09
C VAL A 128 -11.90 -1.38 9.70
N TRP A 129 -12.78 -1.99 8.91
CA TRP A 129 -13.18 -1.47 7.61
C TRP A 129 -13.75 -0.05 7.70
N ASN A 130 -14.64 0.19 8.66
CA ASN A 130 -15.23 1.52 8.89
C ASN A 130 -14.17 2.57 9.29
N ALA A 131 -13.10 2.15 9.97
CA ALA A 131 -11.98 3.02 10.31
C ALA A 131 -11.04 3.24 9.10
N VAL A 132 -10.85 2.24 8.25
CA VAL A 132 -9.98 2.31 7.06
C VAL A 132 -10.56 3.22 5.98
N VAL A 133 -11.87 3.16 5.71
CA VAL A 133 -12.52 3.90 4.62
C VAL A 133 -12.21 5.41 4.66
N PRO A 134 -12.44 6.14 5.75
CA PRO A 134 -12.19 7.59 5.78
C PRO A 134 -10.70 7.95 5.62
N VAL A 135 -9.78 7.09 6.09
CA VAL A 135 -8.34 7.31 5.95
C VAL A 135 -7.90 7.03 4.52
N LEU A 136 -8.42 5.98 3.91
CA LEU A 136 -8.19 5.64 2.50
C LEU A 136 -8.71 6.75 1.57
N GLU A 137 -9.85 7.34 1.87
CA GLU A 137 -10.42 8.45 1.12
C GLU A 137 -9.52 9.69 1.19
N LYS A 138 -9.06 10.06 2.39
CA LYS A 138 -8.08 11.15 2.58
C LYS A 138 -6.77 10.90 1.82
N ALA A 139 -6.27 9.65 1.84
CA ALA A 139 -5.08 9.27 1.10
C ALA A 139 -5.28 9.43 -0.42
N LEU A 140 -6.42 8.97 -0.95
CA LEU A 140 -6.77 9.10 -2.38
C LEU A 140 -6.93 10.56 -2.81
N GLU A 141 -7.55 11.40 -2.00
CA GLU A 141 -7.64 12.84 -2.27
C GLU A 141 -6.27 13.51 -2.28
N SER A 142 -5.42 13.17 -1.31
CA SER A 142 -4.06 13.68 -1.24
C SER A 142 -3.23 13.24 -2.44
N LEU A 143 -3.35 11.97 -2.85
CA LEU A 143 -2.72 11.43 -4.04
C LEU A 143 -3.15 12.18 -5.31
N ASN A 144 -4.44 12.45 -5.46
CA ASN A 144 -4.95 13.18 -6.62
C ASN A 144 -4.40 14.62 -6.67
N ARG A 145 -4.34 15.30 -5.53
CA ARG A 145 -3.74 16.65 -5.44
C ARG A 145 -2.25 16.64 -5.81
N ASP A 146 -1.51 15.64 -5.35
CA ASP A 146 -0.09 15.49 -5.69
C ASP A 146 0.10 15.27 -7.20
N ARG A 147 -0.70 14.38 -7.80
CA ARG A 147 -0.68 14.12 -9.24
C ARG A 147 -1.10 15.33 -10.09
N GLU A 148 -2.01 16.14 -9.60
CA GLU A 148 -2.42 17.40 -10.27
C GLU A 148 -1.28 18.42 -10.24
N ARG A 149 -0.64 18.59 -9.08
CA ARG A 149 0.50 19.48 -8.92
C ARG A 149 1.67 19.08 -9.82
N GLU A 150 2.00 17.80 -9.86
CA GLU A 150 3.06 17.29 -10.73
C GLU A 150 2.68 17.43 -12.21
N GLY A 151 1.42 17.16 -12.57
CA GLY A 151 0.91 17.34 -13.92
C GLY A 151 1.02 18.78 -14.41
N LEU A 152 0.75 19.75 -13.55
CA LEU A 152 0.91 21.18 -13.88
C LEU A 152 2.38 21.57 -14.08
N ASN A 153 3.28 21.04 -13.25
CA ASN A 153 4.73 21.27 -13.41
C ASN A 153 5.25 20.69 -14.72
N LEU A 154 4.80 19.47 -15.09
CA LEU A 154 5.15 18.84 -16.36
C LEU A 154 4.61 19.63 -17.55
N LEU A 155 3.37 20.13 -17.46
CA LEU A 155 2.78 20.97 -18.51
C LEU A 155 3.64 22.20 -18.76
N LYS A 156 3.99 22.92 -17.70
CA LYS A 156 4.84 24.10 -17.80
C LYS A 156 6.20 23.81 -18.44
N ALA A 157 6.84 22.71 -18.04
CA ALA A 157 8.10 22.30 -18.63
C ALA A 157 7.96 21.96 -20.12
N LEU A 158 6.84 21.33 -20.52
CA LEU A 158 6.56 21.03 -21.92
C LEU A 158 6.32 22.31 -22.75
N GLU A 159 5.60 23.29 -22.20
CA GLU A 159 5.41 24.59 -22.83
C GLU A 159 6.76 25.29 -23.05
N ASP A 160 7.62 25.34 -22.02
CA ASP A 160 8.96 25.92 -22.15
C ASP A 160 9.83 25.21 -23.23
N TYR A 161 9.68 23.89 -23.37
CA TYR A 161 10.39 23.15 -24.44
C TYR A 161 9.82 23.45 -25.82
N LEU A 162 8.49 23.57 -25.96
CA LEU A 162 7.86 23.94 -27.23
C LEU A 162 8.29 25.33 -27.69
N ASP A 163 8.34 26.30 -26.79
CA ASP A 163 8.80 27.66 -27.10
C ASP A 163 10.24 27.65 -27.60
N LYS A 164 11.14 26.90 -26.95
CA LYS A 164 12.51 26.73 -27.41
C LYS A 164 12.57 26.09 -28.80
N LEU A 165 11.79 25.05 -29.05
CA LEU A 165 11.73 24.38 -30.35
C LEU A 165 11.24 25.32 -31.46
N GLN A 166 10.26 26.21 -31.16
CA GLN A 166 9.75 27.19 -32.12
C GLN A 166 10.78 28.27 -32.46
N GLN A 167 11.74 28.59 -31.60
CA GLN A 167 12.79 29.54 -31.84
C GLN A 167 13.92 29.01 -32.77
N ILE A 168 14.15 27.68 -32.79
CA ILE A 168 15.22 27.06 -33.55
C ILE A 168 15.14 27.36 -35.06
N PRO A 169 13.98 27.28 -35.75
CA PRO A 169 13.92 27.60 -37.18
C PRO A 169 14.31 29.06 -37.49
N SER A 170 13.92 29.99 -36.63
CA SER A 170 14.29 31.40 -36.79
C SER A 170 15.79 31.61 -36.63
N GLN A 171 16.41 31.00 -35.65
CA GLN A 171 17.88 31.05 -35.42
C GLN A 171 18.64 30.41 -36.58
N LEU A 172 18.18 29.26 -37.11
CA LEU A 172 18.77 28.61 -38.26
C LEU A 172 18.69 29.49 -39.51
N LYS A 173 17.58 30.19 -39.71
CA LYS A 173 17.40 31.12 -40.82
C LYS A 173 18.38 32.29 -40.71
N GLU A 174 18.49 32.93 -39.57
CA GLU A 174 19.45 34.02 -39.33
C GLU A 174 20.90 33.56 -39.57
N MET A 175 21.28 32.38 -39.11
CA MET A 175 22.60 31.82 -39.36
C MET A 175 22.84 31.52 -40.86
N SER A 176 21.82 31.01 -41.55
CA SER A 176 21.90 30.72 -43.00
C SER A 176 22.06 32.02 -43.83
N ASP A 177 21.26 33.05 -43.50
CA ASP A 177 21.34 34.34 -44.19
C ASP A 177 22.68 35.04 -43.96
N GLY A 178 23.25 34.92 -42.74
CA GLY A 178 24.58 35.40 -42.41
C GLY A 178 25.70 34.70 -43.22
N MET A 179 25.57 33.37 -43.40
CA MET A 179 26.55 32.61 -44.20
C MET A 179 26.51 32.98 -45.70
N VAL A 180 25.34 33.19 -46.28
CA VAL A 180 25.19 33.62 -47.69
C VAL A 180 25.82 34.98 -47.89
N GLY A 181 25.77 35.90 -46.94
CA GLY A 181 26.45 37.20 -46.99
C GLY A 181 27.96 37.14 -46.92
N TYR A 182 28.52 36.07 -46.28
CA TYR A 182 29.97 35.90 -46.15
C TYR A 182 30.64 35.33 -47.41
N TYR A 183 29.92 34.61 -48.26
CA TYR A 183 30.41 33.97 -49.49
C TYR A 183 30.05 34.77 -50.76
N ARG A 184 29.52 35.96 -50.65
CA ARG A 184 29.38 36.96 -51.75
C ARG A 184 30.45 38.02 -51.63
#